data_d604bd68cacab11b567a226f74fbf98d
#
_entry.id   d604bd68cacab11b567a226f74fbf98d
#
_cell.length_a   1.000
_cell.length_b   1.000
_cell.length_c   1.000
_cell.angle_alpha   90.00
_cell.angle_beta   90.00
_cell.angle_gamma   90.00
#
_symmetry.space_group_name_H-M   'P 1'
#
loop_
_entity.id
_entity.type
_entity.pdbx_description
1 polymer ?
#
loop_
_entity_poly.entity_id
_entity_poly.type
_entity_poly.pdbx_seq_one_letter_code
_entity_poly.pdbx_strand_id
1 'polypeptide(L)'
;MATMDVAPQGTGGQLGRKRIVNDMSIQVATVNGSGSQSSNTVLLRAIFQMGVPVSGKNLFPSNIAGLPTWYTIRANKDGYIGRKKEIDFLVAMNAETAQDDVMSLDAGASVLYDEPLGLDKLRNDLVFYSVPYDKIVATVCPEAKLRKLVKNMVYVGVVAQLLEIEMGEVEKAIRKQFATKVKAANLNLAAAQAGFDHAKANLQKRGAFYIERMNKTAGKIIIDGNSAAALGCMFAGCTVVTWYPITPSSSLVETMIEYMKEYRIGPDGKATFAIVQAEDELAAIGMVIGAGWAGARSMTATAGPGISLMSEFAGLAYYAEIPGVIWDIQRVGPSTGLPTRTSQGDILATAFLSHGDTKHIMLIPCSVTECFTMASEAFNLAEQFQTLVFVMSDLDLGMNNWMSDPFEYPTTPIKRGKVLTKEDLEKLGGFARYKDLDGDGVGYRTLPGTEHPAAAYFTRGSGHNDKSSYSERPDDYENNMERLNRKFETTRSFVPRPEIMKGANAGSSNAGSSNVKIGIIAYGTSHWGIIESRDQLRNEYGIETDYLRLRAYPFTREVHDFIEQHDRVYVVEQNRDAQMLSLLKLDLKPELTTRLRSISHLDGLPLDARSVTDELSTMEGK
;
A
#
# COMPACT_ATOMS: atom_id res chain seq x y z
N MET A 1 52.35 4.35 57.32
CA MET A 1 51.35 3.27 57.30
C MET A 1 49.98 3.96 57.41
N ALA A 2 49.32 4.14 56.29
CA ALA A 2 47.96 4.62 56.25
C ALA A 2 47.12 3.56 55.56
N THR A 3 46.19 2.98 56.27
CA THR A 3 45.26 1.97 55.85
C THR A 3 44.22 2.59 54.91
N MET A 4 44.16 2.11 53.68
CA MET A 4 43.08 2.43 52.73
C MET A 4 41.84 1.58 53.12
N ASP A 5 40.79 2.26 53.50
CA ASP A 5 39.45 1.67 53.65
C ASP A 5 38.89 1.35 52.24
N VAL A 6 38.58 0.09 52.01
CA VAL A 6 37.88 -0.40 50.80
C VAL A 6 36.39 -0.20 51.06
N ALA A 7 35.77 0.71 50.30
CA ALA A 7 34.32 0.88 50.30
C ALA A 7 33.63 -0.37 49.69
N PRO A 8 32.48 -0.80 50.20
CA PRO A 8 31.78 -1.98 49.71
C PRO A 8 31.19 -1.71 48.31
N GLN A 9 31.38 -2.69 47.42
CA GLN A 9 30.77 -2.69 46.07
C GLN A 9 29.24 -2.65 46.22
N GLY A 10 28.64 -1.57 45.70
CA GLY A 10 27.21 -1.42 45.66
C GLY A 10 26.57 -2.50 44.80
N THR A 11 25.63 -3.20 45.37
CA THR A 11 24.67 -4.08 44.70
C THR A 11 24.00 -3.33 43.56
N GLY A 12 24.10 -3.86 42.35
CA GLY A 12 23.50 -3.30 41.15
C GLY A 12 22.01 -3.00 41.33
N GLY A 13 21.70 -1.72 41.45
CA GLY A 13 20.33 -1.23 41.47
C GLY A 13 19.62 -1.59 40.17
N GLN A 14 18.49 -2.27 40.25
CA GLN A 14 17.52 -2.33 39.20
C GLN A 14 17.15 -0.88 38.85
N LEU A 15 17.72 -0.36 37.76
CA LEU A 15 17.21 0.83 37.09
C LEU A 15 15.78 0.48 36.67
N GLY A 16 14.79 0.99 37.38
CA GLY A 16 13.37 0.86 37.03
C GLY A 16 13.14 1.47 35.63
N ARG A 17 13.24 0.64 34.60
CA ARG A 17 12.94 1.07 33.22
C ARG A 17 11.49 1.55 33.19
N LYS A 18 11.27 2.78 32.67
CA LYS A 18 9.93 3.35 32.52
C LYS A 18 9.07 2.40 31.70
N ARG A 19 7.90 2.02 32.22
CA ARG A 19 6.93 1.17 31.52
C ARG A 19 6.46 1.85 30.24
N ILE A 20 6.57 1.15 29.09
CA ILE A 20 6.13 1.61 27.77
C ILE A 20 4.89 0.80 27.38
N VAL A 21 3.76 1.48 27.25
CA VAL A 21 2.46 0.85 27.02
C VAL A 21 1.94 1.21 25.63
N ASN A 22 1.58 0.19 24.87
CA ASN A 22 0.98 0.33 23.55
C ASN A 22 1.76 1.25 22.60
N ASP A 23 3.08 1.22 22.67
CA ASP A 23 3.97 1.92 21.76
C ASP A 23 5.23 1.10 21.53
N MET A 24 5.16 0.17 20.57
CA MET A 24 6.26 -0.74 20.27
C MET A 24 6.19 -1.34 18.88
N SER A 25 7.33 -1.86 18.44
CA SER A 25 7.50 -2.67 17.25
C SER A 25 7.96 -4.08 17.64
N ILE A 26 7.17 -5.10 17.28
CA ILE A 26 7.45 -6.51 17.50
C ILE A 26 7.90 -7.11 16.17
N GLN A 27 9.09 -7.65 16.08
CA GLN A 27 9.57 -8.35 14.89
C GLN A 27 9.68 -9.84 15.15
N VAL A 28 9.13 -10.64 14.25
CA VAL A 28 9.21 -12.11 14.29
C VAL A 28 10.07 -12.58 13.12
N ALA A 29 11.28 -13.05 13.42
CA ALA A 29 12.24 -13.58 12.45
C ALA A 29 12.13 -15.11 12.38
N THR A 30 11.69 -15.61 11.23
CA THR A 30 11.43 -17.04 11.00
C THR A 30 11.96 -17.49 9.63
N VAL A 31 11.64 -18.73 9.27
CA VAL A 31 11.97 -19.30 7.96
C VAL A 31 10.71 -19.33 7.09
N ASN A 32 10.81 -18.88 5.85
CA ASN A 32 9.71 -18.91 4.89
C ASN A 32 9.21 -20.36 4.68
N GLY A 33 7.88 -20.54 4.70
CA GLY A 33 7.25 -21.87 4.60
C GLY A 33 7.19 -22.64 5.93
N SER A 34 7.61 -22.04 7.06
CA SER A 34 7.49 -22.66 8.40
C SER A 34 6.06 -22.64 8.97
N GLY A 35 5.12 -21.95 8.31
CA GLY A 35 3.77 -21.73 8.85
C GLY A 35 3.65 -20.54 9.80
N SER A 36 4.69 -19.73 9.95
CA SER A 36 4.73 -18.55 10.83
C SER A 36 3.72 -17.47 10.47
N GLN A 37 3.33 -17.35 9.19
CA GLN A 37 2.37 -16.35 8.75
C GLN A 37 1.03 -16.44 9.52
N SER A 38 0.51 -17.66 9.75
CA SER A 38 -0.71 -17.85 10.55
C SER A 38 -0.54 -17.40 11.98
N SER A 39 0.60 -17.69 12.61
CA SER A 39 0.92 -17.30 13.98
C SER A 39 1.10 -15.79 14.12
N ASN A 40 1.76 -15.17 13.16
CA ASN A 40 1.94 -13.71 13.09
C ASN A 40 0.59 -12.99 12.94
N THR A 41 -0.30 -13.52 12.07
CA THR A 41 -1.66 -12.99 11.91
C THR A 41 -2.50 -13.13 13.17
N VAL A 42 -2.36 -14.26 13.91
CA VAL A 42 -3.02 -14.46 15.20
C VAL A 42 -2.55 -13.42 16.22
N LEU A 43 -1.24 -13.19 16.33
CA LEU A 43 -0.68 -12.19 17.25
C LEU A 43 -1.16 -10.78 16.91
N LEU A 44 -1.12 -10.38 15.64
CA LEU A 44 -1.63 -9.10 15.16
C LEU A 44 -3.11 -8.92 15.53
N ARG A 45 -3.93 -9.94 15.25
CA ARG A 45 -5.37 -9.91 15.54
C ARG A 45 -5.67 -9.86 17.03
N ALA A 46 -4.90 -10.58 17.86
CA ALA A 46 -5.08 -10.54 19.30
C ALA A 46 -4.86 -9.12 19.87
N ILE A 47 -3.79 -8.43 19.45
CA ILE A 47 -3.52 -7.05 19.85
C ILE A 47 -4.63 -6.10 19.32
N PHE A 48 -5.04 -6.27 18.08
CA PHE A 48 -6.16 -5.51 17.50
C PHE A 48 -7.47 -5.69 18.29
N GLN A 49 -7.79 -6.92 18.69
CA GLN A 49 -8.99 -7.24 19.48
C GLN A 49 -8.93 -6.68 20.91
N MET A 50 -7.73 -6.41 21.43
CA MET A 50 -7.55 -5.64 22.66
C MET A 50 -7.82 -4.14 22.49
N GLY A 51 -8.23 -3.70 21.31
CA GLY A 51 -8.55 -2.30 21.04
C GLY A 51 -7.34 -1.41 20.77
N VAL A 52 -6.16 -1.98 20.54
CA VAL A 52 -4.92 -1.25 20.27
C VAL A 52 -4.72 -1.11 18.77
N PRO A 53 -4.48 0.12 18.24
CA PRO A 53 -4.15 0.31 16.84
C PRO A 53 -2.88 -0.45 16.42
N VAL A 54 -2.96 -1.16 15.29
CA VAL A 54 -1.86 -2.00 14.80
C VAL A 54 -1.72 -1.94 13.29
N SER A 55 -0.52 -2.24 12.81
CA SER A 55 -0.26 -2.66 11.43
C SER A 55 0.70 -3.85 11.42
N GLY A 56 0.63 -4.66 10.36
CA GLY A 56 1.50 -5.81 10.19
C GLY A 56 2.22 -5.74 8.85
N LYS A 57 3.55 -5.79 8.85
CA LYS A 57 4.37 -5.69 7.64
C LYS A 57 5.23 -6.93 7.48
N ASN A 58 5.18 -7.51 6.28
CA ASN A 58 5.89 -8.73 5.93
C ASN A 58 7.10 -8.42 5.06
N LEU A 59 8.27 -8.90 5.48
CA LEU A 59 9.51 -8.85 4.74
C LEU A 59 9.93 -10.30 4.43
N PHE A 60 9.81 -10.72 3.18
CA PHE A 60 10.01 -12.11 2.78
C PHE A 60 10.81 -12.20 1.47
N PRO A 61 11.43 -13.35 1.17
CA PRO A 61 12.07 -13.60 -0.10
C PRO A 61 11.05 -13.85 -1.21
N SER A 62 11.40 -13.51 -2.45
CA SER A 62 10.44 -13.51 -3.57
C SER A 62 9.90 -14.90 -3.96
N ASN A 63 10.65 -15.97 -3.75
CA ASN A 63 10.33 -17.22 -4.43
C ASN A 63 10.85 -18.53 -3.82
N ILE A 64 11.56 -18.55 -2.68
CA ILE A 64 12.16 -19.79 -2.16
C ILE A 64 11.73 -20.06 -0.74
N ALA A 65 11.08 -21.23 -0.53
CA ALA A 65 10.88 -21.78 0.81
C ALA A 65 12.24 -22.08 1.47
N GLY A 66 12.35 -21.76 2.75
CA GLY A 66 13.58 -21.98 3.52
C GLY A 66 14.41 -20.73 3.76
N LEU A 67 14.20 -19.65 3.00
CA LEU A 67 14.91 -18.39 3.24
C LEU A 67 14.35 -17.61 4.43
N PRO A 68 15.15 -16.69 5.00
CA PRO A 68 14.71 -15.83 6.11
C PRO A 68 13.49 -14.98 5.77
N THR A 69 12.58 -14.83 6.73
CA THR A 69 11.43 -13.94 6.64
C THR A 69 11.19 -13.25 7.97
N TRP A 70 10.80 -11.99 7.90
CA TRP A 70 10.47 -11.18 9.07
C TRP A 70 9.05 -10.64 8.96
N TYR A 71 8.34 -10.69 10.07
CA TYR A 71 7.04 -10.04 10.18
C TYR A 71 7.06 -9.04 11.32
N THR A 72 6.77 -7.79 11.02
CA THR A 72 6.80 -6.71 11.99
C THR A 72 5.39 -6.26 12.32
N ILE A 73 5.04 -6.25 13.60
CA ILE A 73 3.78 -5.71 14.13
C ILE A 73 4.12 -4.40 14.82
N ARG A 74 3.57 -3.30 14.37
CA ARG A 74 3.56 -2.04 15.09
C ARG A 74 2.27 -1.94 15.91
N ALA A 75 2.38 -1.71 17.22
CA ALA A 75 1.29 -1.35 18.11
C ALA A 75 1.54 0.07 18.63
N ASN A 76 0.58 0.99 18.43
CA ASN A 76 0.75 2.37 18.86
C ASN A 76 -0.54 2.99 19.39
N LYS A 77 -0.51 3.46 20.64
CA LYS A 77 -1.66 4.07 21.33
C LYS A 77 -2.19 5.34 20.67
N ASP A 78 -1.35 6.08 19.96
CA ASP A 78 -1.71 7.35 19.32
C ASP A 78 -2.29 7.13 17.91
N GLY A 79 -2.14 5.90 17.35
CA GLY A 79 -2.72 5.51 16.08
C GLY A 79 -1.74 5.55 14.91
N TYR A 80 -0.45 5.73 15.15
CA TYR A 80 0.55 5.62 14.10
C TYR A 80 0.68 4.19 13.62
N ILE A 81 0.44 3.95 12.33
CA ILE A 81 0.47 2.64 11.70
C ILE A 81 1.56 2.52 10.61
N GLY A 82 2.34 3.57 10.39
CA GLY A 82 3.55 3.54 9.57
C GLY A 82 4.62 2.62 10.19
N ARG A 83 5.66 2.28 9.42
CA ARG A 83 6.80 1.53 9.95
C ARG A 83 7.49 2.34 11.06
N LYS A 84 7.90 1.66 12.13
CA LYS A 84 8.89 2.16 13.09
C LYS A 84 10.24 1.55 12.74
N LYS A 85 11.30 2.34 12.73
CA LYS A 85 12.65 1.88 12.39
C LYS A 85 13.20 0.91 13.44
N GLU A 86 13.04 1.28 14.71
CA GLU A 86 13.54 0.53 15.84
C GLU A 86 12.67 -0.72 16.11
N ILE A 87 13.30 -1.82 16.50
CA ILE A 87 12.65 -3.05 16.94
C ILE A 87 12.77 -3.15 18.44
N ASP A 88 11.64 -3.10 19.13
CA ASP A 88 11.55 -3.10 20.59
C ASP A 88 11.48 -4.52 21.18
N PHE A 89 10.90 -5.45 20.40
CA PHE A 89 10.74 -6.85 20.80
C PHE A 89 11.01 -7.77 19.61
N LEU A 90 12.09 -8.54 19.67
CA LEU A 90 12.46 -9.52 18.65
C LEU A 90 12.06 -10.94 19.08
N VAL A 91 11.42 -11.69 18.18
CA VAL A 91 11.24 -13.15 18.29
C VAL A 91 12.17 -13.82 17.29
N ALA A 92 13.31 -14.31 17.77
CA ALA A 92 14.37 -14.90 16.93
C ALA A 92 14.21 -16.42 16.85
N MET A 93 13.66 -16.90 15.74
CA MET A 93 13.41 -18.32 15.47
C MET A 93 14.23 -18.86 14.28
N ASN A 94 14.95 -18.00 13.57
CA ASN A 94 15.78 -18.38 12.42
C ASN A 94 17.25 -18.39 12.81
N ALA A 95 17.87 -19.57 12.81
CA ALA A 95 19.28 -19.72 13.19
C ALA A 95 20.25 -18.99 12.26
N GLU A 96 19.88 -18.79 10.98
CA GLU A 96 20.72 -18.15 9.97
C GLU A 96 20.88 -16.64 10.23
N THR A 97 19.83 -15.96 10.70
CA THR A 97 19.83 -14.50 10.85
C THR A 97 19.83 -14.04 12.31
N ALA A 98 19.62 -14.94 13.26
CA ALA A 98 19.40 -14.58 14.65
C ALA A 98 20.52 -13.73 15.26
N GLN A 99 21.78 -13.96 14.88
CA GLN A 99 22.91 -13.18 15.38
C GLN A 99 22.88 -11.76 14.83
N ASP A 100 22.67 -11.59 13.53
CA ASP A 100 22.61 -10.28 12.87
C ASP A 100 21.38 -9.49 13.34
N ASP A 101 20.22 -10.18 13.48
CA ASP A 101 19.01 -9.58 14.01
C ASP A 101 19.24 -9.01 15.42
N VAL A 102 19.90 -9.76 16.31
CA VAL A 102 20.23 -9.30 17.68
C VAL A 102 21.21 -8.14 17.67
N MET A 103 22.23 -8.19 16.79
CA MET A 103 23.25 -7.13 16.73
C MET A 103 22.70 -5.81 16.21
N SER A 104 21.62 -5.85 15.43
CA SER A 104 20.95 -4.65 14.87
C SER A 104 20.02 -3.91 15.84
N LEU A 105 19.72 -4.49 17.01
CA LEU A 105 18.77 -3.92 17.97
C LEU A 105 19.36 -2.74 18.75
N ASP A 106 18.50 -1.82 19.16
CA ASP A 106 18.85 -0.78 20.10
C ASP A 106 18.93 -1.32 21.53
N ALA A 107 19.74 -0.65 22.37
CA ALA A 107 19.90 -0.99 23.78
C ALA A 107 18.55 -0.97 24.50
N GLY A 108 18.28 -2.01 25.27
CA GLY A 108 17.04 -2.15 26.04
C GLY A 108 15.92 -2.92 25.36
N ALA A 109 16.06 -3.27 24.08
CA ALA A 109 15.13 -4.15 23.41
C ALA A 109 15.07 -5.54 24.06
N SER A 110 13.95 -6.24 23.85
CA SER A 110 13.72 -7.59 24.35
C SER A 110 13.91 -8.63 23.24
N VAL A 111 14.54 -9.75 23.55
CA VAL A 111 14.80 -10.84 22.60
C VAL A 111 14.23 -12.14 23.16
N LEU A 112 13.23 -12.68 22.50
CA LEU A 112 12.69 -14.01 22.73
C LEU A 112 13.30 -14.96 21.69
N TYR A 113 13.94 -16.06 22.14
CA TYR A 113 14.66 -16.92 21.20
C TYR A 113 14.54 -18.41 21.54
N ASP A 114 14.78 -19.26 20.53
CA ASP A 114 14.84 -20.72 20.71
C ASP A 114 16.11 -21.11 21.48
N GLU A 115 15.97 -21.82 22.59
CA GLU A 115 17.03 -22.19 23.52
C GLU A 115 18.36 -22.65 22.85
N PRO A 116 18.32 -23.48 21.76
CA PRO A 116 19.54 -23.93 21.10
C PRO A 116 20.38 -22.82 20.45
N LEU A 117 19.82 -21.64 20.23
CA LEU A 117 20.52 -20.53 19.58
C LEU A 117 21.51 -19.81 20.51
N GLY A 118 21.33 -19.87 21.83
CA GLY A 118 22.27 -19.35 22.81
C GLY A 118 22.62 -17.87 22.68
N LEU A 119 21.63 -17.01 22.31
CA LEU A 119 21.85 -15.62 21.92
C LEU A 119 22.17 -14.65 23.07
N ASP A 120 21.90 -15.04 24.33
CA ASP A 120 22.10 -14.22 25.52
C ASP A 120 23.57 -13.85 25.78
N LYS A 121 24.51 -14.52 25.12
CA LYS A 121 25.96 -14.26 25.22
C LYS A 121 26.44 -13.15 24.26
N LEU A 122 25.61 -12.72 23.30
CA LEU A 122 26.03 -11.78 22.26
C LEU A 122 26.10 -10.34 22.77
N ARG A 123 25.17 -9.95 23.66
CA ARG A 123 25.05 -8.58 24.18
C ARG A 123 24.52 -8.58 25.62
N ASN A 124 24.94 -7.60 26.40
CA ASN A 124 24.56 -7.45 27.82
C ASN A 124 23.60 -6.29 28.09
N ASP A 125 23.30 -5.48 27.06
CA ASP A 125 22.42 -4.32 27.12
C ASP A 125 20.98 -4.62 26.64
N LEU A 126 20.69 -5.88 26.25
CA LEU A 126 19.39 -6.38 25.85
C LEU A 126 18.74 -7.25 26.93
N VAL A 127 17.45 -7.51 26.81
CA VAL A 127 16.71 -8.40 27.72
C VAL A 127 16.40 -9.71 26.99
N PHE A 128 17.05 -10.80 27.39
CA PHE A 128 16.90 -12.10 26.73
C PHE A 128 15.93 -13.03 27.47
N TYR A 129 15.11 -13.76 26.68
CA TYR A 129 14.19 -14.80 27.11
C TYR A 129 14.44 -16.07 26.29
N SER A 130 15.01 -17.09 26.93
CA SER A 130 15.29 -18.40 26.30
C SER A 130 14.10 -19.33 26.46
N VAL A 131 13.66 -20.01 25.41
CA VAL A 131 12.50 -20.91 25.44
C VAL A 131 12.81 -22.21 24.68
N PRO A 132 12.57 -23.39 25.27
CA PRO A 132 12.79 -24.68 24.63
C PRO A 132 11.57 -25.11 23.82
N TYR A 133 11.35 -24.46 22.66
CA TYR A 133 10.14 -24.63 21.83
C TYR A 133 9.87 -26.08 21.43
N ASP A 134 10.90 -26.84 21.05
CA ASP A 134 10.73 -28.23 20.63
C ASP A 134 10.26 -29.14 21.78
N LYS A 135 10.71 -28.86 22.98
CA LYS A 135 10.24 -29.59 24.18
C LYS A 135 8.78 -29.27 24.47
N ILE A 136 8.40 -27.97 24.37
CA ILE A 136 7.02 -27.53 24.65
C ILE A 136 6.05 -28.08 23.61
N VAL A 137 6.35 -27.94 22.32
CA VAL A 137 5.44 -28.42 21.27
C VAL A 137 5.25 -29.93 21.31
N ALA A 138 6.26 -30.69 21.74
CA ALA A 138 6.19 -32.15 21.85
C ALA A 138 5.15 -32.61 22.89
N THR A 139 4.87 -31.82 23.94
CA THR A 139 3.88 -32.16 24.96
C THR A 139 2.44 -32.05 24.48
N VAL A 140 2.15 -31.18 23.48
CA VAL A 140 0.80 -30.88 23.00
C VAL A 140 0.54 -31.40 21.59
N CYS A 141 1.58 -31.71 20.80
CA CYS A 141 1.49 -32.22 19.44
C CYS A 141 2.15 -33.60 19.32
N PRO A 142 1.38 -34.70 19.46
CA PRO A 142 1.91 -36.07 19.33
C PRO A 142 2.48 -36.35 17.94
N GLU A 143 1.85 -35.81 16.88
CA GLU A 143 2.21 -36.04 15.49
C GLU A 143 3.47 -35.25 15.10
N ALA A 144 4.62 -35.93 15.01
CA ALA A 144 5.91 -35.31 14.71
C ALA A 144 5.88 -34.44 13.42
N LYS A 145 5.13 -34.87 12.38
CA LYS A 145 5.01 -34.14 11.12
C LYS A 145 4.36 -32.76 11.27
N LEU A 146 3.48 -32.57 12.24
CA LEU A 146 2.78 -31.30 12.48
C LEU A 146 3.56 -30.37 13.43
N ARG A 147 4.52 -30.86 14.20
CA ARG A 147 5.26 -30.07 15.21
C ARG A 147 5.91 -28.83 14.61
N LYS A 148 6.51 -28.94 13.40
CA LYS A 148 7.15 -27.81 12.72
C LYS A 148 6.17 -26.65 12.47
N LEU A 149 4.93 -26.94 12.08
CA LEU A 149 3.90 -25.93 11.81
C LEU A 149 3.31 -25.35 13.10
N VAL A 150 3.11 -26.22 14.12
CA VAL A 150 2.47 -25.83 15.39
C VAL A 150 3.45 -25.11 16.33
N LYS A 151 4.77 -25.37 16.23
CA LYS A 151 5.83 -24.73 17.01
C LYS A 151 5.73 -23.21 17.02
N ASN A 152 5.36 -22.62 15.89
CA ASN A 152 5.20 -21.18 15.78
C ASN A 152 4.07 -20.63 16.68
N MET A 153 3.06 -21.42 17.00
CA MET A 153 2.00 -20.96 17.89
C MET A 153 2.44 -20.92 19.36
N VAL A 154 3.50 -21.65 19.73
CA VAL A 154 4.07 -21.59 21.08
C VAL A 154 4.64 -20.20 21.37
N TYR A 155 5.37 -19.57 20.41
CA TYR A 155 5.86 -18.21 20.66
C TYR A 155 4.73 -17.18 20.82
N VAL A 156 3.58 -17.38 20.18
CA VAL A 156 2.42 -16.48 20.36
C VAL A 156 1.99 -16.49 21.83
N GLY A 157 1.91 -17.67 22.46
CA GLY A 157 1.59 -17.78 23.88
C GLY A 157 2.65 -17.14 24.78
N VAL A 158 3.94 -17.37 24.49
CA VAL A 158 5.06 -16.76 25.25
C VAL A 158 5.02 -15.23 25.14
N VAL A 159 4.86 -14.68 23.93
CA VAL A 159 4.73 -13.24 23.69
C VAL A 159 3.50 -12.68 24.42
N ALA A 160 2.38 -13.41 24.39
CA ALA A 160 1.17 -12.99 25.09
C ALA A 160 1.41 -12.84 26.59
N GLN A 161 2.11 -13.79 27.23
CA GLN A 161 2.46 -13.68 28.64
C GLN A 161 3.44 -12.54 28.92
N LEU A 162 4.49 -12.41 28.09
CA LEU A 162 5.53 -11.38 28.30
C LEU A 162 5.03 -9.96 28.06
N LEU A 163 4.10 -9.76 27.12
CA LEU A 163 3.55 -8.45 26.79
C LEU A 163 2.17 -8.17 27.42
N GLU A 164 1.65 -9.10 28.22
CA GLU A 164 0.33 -9.02 28.88
C GLU A 164 -0.84 -8.98 27.88
N ILE A 165 -0.72 -9.68 26.74
CA ILE A 165 -1.81 -9.86 25.79
C ILE A 165 -2.79 -10.89 26.37
N GLU A 166 -4.08 -10.57 26.37
CA GLU A 166 -5.11 -11.44 26.95
C GLU A 166 -5.27 -12.73 26.14
N MET A 167 -5.10 -13.89 26.79
CA MET A 167 -5.24 -15.20 26.13
C MET A 167 -6.63 -15.44 25.52
N GLY A 168 -7.68 -14.85 26.07
CA GLY A 168 -9.02 -14.88 25.48
C GLY A 168 -9.08 -14.24 24.08
N GLU A 169 -8.29 -13.20 23.82
CA GLU A 169 -8.20 -12.59 22.49
C GLU A 169 -7.32 -13.41 21.54
N VAL A 170 -6.28 -14.07 22.06
CA VAL A 170 -5.48 -15.04 21.29
C VAL A 170 -6.36 -16.22 20.85
N GLU A 171 -7.20 -16.77 21.74
CA GLU A 171 -8.14 -17.84 21.39
C GLU A 171 -9.11 -17.41 20.28
N LYS A 172 -9.73 -16.23 20.41
CA LYS A 172 -10.63 -15.69 19.37
C LYS A 172 -9.92 -15.54 18.03
N ALA A 173 -8.68 -15.05 18.03
CA ALA A 173 -7.88 -14.89 16.83
C ALA A 173 -7.53 -16.24 16.18
N ILE A 174 -7.17 -17.26 16.97
CA ILE A 174 -6.91 -18.62 16.49
C ILE A 174 -8.18 -19.23 15.87
N ARG A 175 -9.33 -19.15 16.57
CA ARG A 175 -10.59 -19.68 16.06
C ARG A 175 -11.02 -19.00 14.76
N LYS A 176 -10.79 -17.69 14.63
CA LYS A 176 -11.04 -16.96 13.37
C LYS A 176 -10.08 -17.41 12.26
N GLN A 177 -8.79 -17.61 12.57
CA GLN A 177 -7.79 -18.05 11.58
C GLN A 177 -8.04 -19.44 11.03
N PHE A 178 -8.58 -20.35 11.85
CA PHE A 178 -8.82 -21.74 11.51
C PHE A 178 -10.32 -22.09 11.47
N ALA A 179 -11.19 -21.12 11.17
CA ALA A 179 -12.65 -21.20 11.33
C ALA A 179 -13.30 -22.51 10.82
N THR A 180 -12.85 -23.03 9.67
CA THR A 180 -13.38 -24.26 9.06
C THR A 180 -12.64 -25.53 9.52
N LYS A 181 -11.55 -25.40 10.28
CA LYS A 181 -10.63 -26.51 10.66
C LYS A 181 -10.54 -26.67 12.17
N VAL A 182 -11.63 -27.11 12.81
CA VAL A 182 -11.75 -27.18 14.28
C VAL A 182 -10.59 -27.94 14.95
N LYS A 183 -10.14 -29.08 14.40
CA LYS A 183 -9.00 -29.84 14.94
C LYS A 183 -7.72 -29.02 14.91
N ALA A 184 -7.46 -28.30 13.82
CA ALA A 184 -6.29 -27.43 13.72
C ALA A 184 -6.40 -26.25 14.71
N ALA A 185 -7.57 -25.62 14.85
CA ALA A 185 -7.80 -24.57 15.84
C ALA A 185 -7.47 -25.03 17.27
N ASN A 186 -7.99 -26.20 17.67
CA ASN A 186 -7.76 -26.75 19.01
C ASN A 186 -6.28 -27.09 19.25
N LEU A 187 -5.59 -27.65 18.27
CA LEU A 187 -4.16 -27.97 18.39
C LEU A 187 -3.30 -26.71 18.53
N ASN A 188 -3.59 -25.68 17.73
CA ASN A 188 -2.89 -24.40 17.81
C ASN A 188 -3.20 -23.67 19.12
N LEU A 189 -4.41 -23.74 19.63
CA LEU A 189 -4.77 -23.17 20.94
C LEU A 189 -4.01 -23.87 22.07
N ALA A 190 -3.93 -25.19 22.03
CA ALA A 190 -3.16 -25.96 23.01
C ALA A 190 -1.67 -25.59 23.00
N ALA A 191 -1.09 -25.34 21.83
CA ALA A 191 0.30 -24.89 21.70
C ALA A 191 0.52 -23.47 22.25
N ALA A 192 -0.39 -22.54 21.94
CA ALA A 192 -0.35 -21.19 22.49
C ALA A 192 -0.47 -21.21 24.02
N GLN A 193 -1.41 -22.00 24.56
CA GLN A 193 -1.58 -22.15 26.02
C GLN A 193 -0.33 -22.74 26.69
N ALA A 194 0.27 -23.77 26.09
CA ALA A 194 1.50 -24.37 26.63
C ALA A 194 2.68 -23.36 26.64
N GLY A 195 2.78 -22.52 25.61
CA GLY A 195 3.76 -21.43 25.57
C GLY A 195 3.51 -20.37 26.64
N PHE A 196 2.26 -19.97 26.84
CA PHE A 196 1.86 -19.03 27.88
C PHE A 196 2.15 -19.56 29.29
N ASP A 197 1.77 -20.80 29.55
CA ASP A 197 1.97 -21.45 30.88
C ASP A 197 3.46 -21.63 31.15
N HIS A 198 4.25 -22.03 30.14
CA HIS A 198 5.70 -22.13 30.30
C HIS A 198 6.31 -20.76 30.65
N ALA A 199 5.94 -19.71 29.95
CA ALA A 199 6.45 -18.37 30.22
C ALA A 199 6.06 -17.89 31.60
N LYS A 200 4.82 -18.10 32.02
CA LYS A 200 4.32 -17.76 33.36
C LYS A 200 5.07 -18.48 34.48
N ALA A 201 5.42 -19.75 34.26
CA ALA A 201 6.10 -20.57 35.27
C ALA A 201 7.61 -20.35 35.34
N ASN A 202 8.26 -20.05 34.20
CA ASN A 202 9.73 -20.13 34.09
C ASN A 202 10.41 -18.82 33.72
N LEU A 203 9.67 -17.80 33.21
CA LEU A 203 10.26 -16.55 32.77
C LEU A 203 9.85 -15.39 33.67
N GLN A 204 10.85 -14.67 34.19
CA GLN A 204 10.60 -13.41 34.89
C GLN A 204 10.60 -12.26 33.87
N LYS A 205 9.48 -11.54 33.78
CA LYS A 205 9.41 -10.34 32.92
C LYS A 205 10.39 -9.26 33.40
N ARG A 206 11.27 -8.83 32.48
CA ARG A 206 12.31 -7.80 32.73
C ARG A 206 12.24 -6.67 31.69
N GLY A 207 11.55 -6.89 30.59
CA GLY A 207 11.37 -5.89 29.50
C GLY A 207 10.43 -4.77 29.92
N ALA A 208 10.57 -3.61 29.27
CA ALA A 208 9.80 -2.40 29.55
C ALA A 208 8.43 -2.36 28.84
N PHE A 209 8.18 -3.22 27.87
CA PHE A 209 7.06 -3.12 26.92
C PHE A 209 5.83 -3.90 27.37
N TYR A 210 4.64 -3.30 27.16
CA TYR A 210 3.34 -3.83 27.61
C TYR A 210 2.25 -3.51 26.59
N ILE A 211 1.32 -4.43 26.41
CA ILE A 211 0.05 -4.23 25.68
C ILE A 211 -1.07 -4.16 26.70
N GLU A 212 -1.77 -3.04 26.76
CA GLU A 212 -2.94 -2.86 27.61
C GLU A 212 -4.18 -2.62 26.75
N ARG A 213 -5.32 -3.12 27.23
CA ARG A 213 -6.59 -2.96 26.55
C ARG A 213 -6.93 -1.48 26.33
N MET A 214 -7.38 -1.19 25.12
CA MET A 214 -7.90 0.11 24.70
C MET A 214 -9.28 -0.08 24.03
N ASN A 215 -9.80 0.99 23.40
CA ASN A 215 -11.03 0.95 22.60
C ASN A 215 -10.87 1.77 21.31
N LYS A 216 -9.71 1.69 20.64
CA LYS A 216 -9.44 2.46 19.41
C LYS A 216 -9.66 1.67 18.11
N THR A 217 -10.01 0.37 18.23
CA THR A 217 -10.24 -0.50 17.06
C THR A 217 -11.67 -1.03 16.97
N ALA A 218 -12.56 -0.58 17.85
CA ALA A 218 -13.97 -0.98 17.82
C ALA A 218 -14.61 -0.61 16.47
N GLY A 219 -15.26 -1.60 15.84
CA GLY A 219 -15.87 -1.43 14.52
C GLY A 219 -14.91 -1.42 13.34
N LYS A 220 -13.59 -1.46 13.56
CA LYS A 220 -12.59 -1.46 12.48
C LYS A 220 -12.31 -2.87 11.97
N ILE A 221 -11.71 -2.94 10.78
CA ILE A 221 -11.26 -4.16 10.10
C ILE A 221 -9.75 -4.14 9.90
N ILE A 222 -9.17 -5.33 9.66
CA ILE A 222 -7.81 -5.50 9.15
C ILE A 222 -7.90 -6.14 7.77
N ILE A 223 -7.29 -5.50 6.77
CA ILE A 223 -7.27 -5.96 5.38
C ILE A 223 -5.98 -5.45 4.71
N ASP A 224 -5.56 -6.10 3.62
CA ASP A 224 -4.50 -5.60 2.75
C ASP A 224 -5.05 -4.79 1.58
N GLY A 225 -4.19 -3.97 0.94
CA GLY A 225 -4.60 -3.09 -0.13
C GLY A 225 -5.05 -3.81 -1.40
N ASN A 226 -4.44 -4.95 -1.74
CA ASN A 226 -4.80 -5.74 -2.91
C ASN A 226 -6.21 -6.34 -2.76
N SER A 227 -6.54 -6.85 -1.57
CA SER A 227 -7.88 -7.36 -1.27
C SER A 227 -8.93 -6.23 -1.29
N ALA A 228 -8.58 -5.06 -0.77
CA ALA A 228 -9.46 -3.88 -0.83
C ALA A 228 -9.67 -3.39 -2.26
N ALA A 229 -8.62 -3.36 -3.08
CA ALA A 229 -8.67 -3.00 -4.50
C ALA A 229 -9.53 -3.98 -5.30
N ALA A 230 -9.36 -5.30 -5.08
CA ALA A 230 -10.16 -6.34 -5.72
C ALA A 230 -11.65 -6.16 -5.43
N LEU A 231 -12.00 -5.92 -4.17
CA LEU A 231 -13.37 -5.66 -3.76
C LEU A 231 -13.91 -4.37 -4.41
N GLY A 232 -13.11 -3.30 -4.41
CA GLY A 232 -13.46 -2.03 -5.05
C GLY A 232 -13.69 -2.17 -6.56
N CYS A 233 -12.84 -2.91 -7.27
CA CYS A 233 -13.00 -3.18 -8.71
C CYS A 233 -14.27 -3.98 -9.00
N MET A 234 -14.60 -4.98 -8.17
CA MET A 234 -15.84 -5.74 -8.31
C MET A 234 -17.08 -4.84 -8.14
N PHE A 235 -17.10 -3.98 -7.11
CA PHE A 235 -18.18 -3.02 -6.89
C PHE A 235 -18.23 -1.91 -7.95
N ALA A 236 -17.09 -1.55 -8.51
CA ALA A 236 -17.03 -0.63 -9.65
C ALA A 236 -17.63 -1.20 -10.95
N GLY A 237 -18.08 -2.45 -10.95
CA GLY A 237 -18.68 -3.09 -12.12
C GLY A 237 -17.65 -3.60 -13.13
N CYS A 238 -16.41 -3.88 -12.71
CA CYS A 238 -15.45 -4.59 -13.53
C CYS A 238 -15.97 -5.99 -13.89
N THR A 239 -15.94 -6.34 -15.16
CA THR A 239 -16.43 -7.64 -15.67
C THR A 239 -15.36 -8.41 -16.43
N VAL A 240 -14.29 -7.76 -16.86
CA VAL A 240 -13.17 -8.41 -17.56
C VAL A 240 -11.86 -8.09 -16.87
N VAL A 241 -11.14 -9.11 -16.45
CA VAL A 241 -9.80 -9.01 -15.89
C VAL A 241 -8.87 -9.88 -16.72
N THR A 242 -7.81 -9.29 -17.21
CA THR A 242 -6.77 -10.02 -17.93
C THR A 242 -5.44 -9.70 -17.30
N TRP A 243 -4.62 -10.72 -16.99
CA TRP A 243 -3.44 -10.51 -16.15
C TRP A 243 -2.35 -11.51 -16.44
N TYR A 244 -1.14 -11.17 -16.01
CA TYR A 244 -0.01 -12.08 -15.96
C TYR A 244 0.57 -12.06 -14.54
N PRO A 245 0.86 -13.23 -13.91
CA PRO A 245 1.32 -13.28 -12.53
C PRO A 245 2.66 -12.59 -12.32
N ILE A 246 2.66 -11.56 -11.47
CA ILE A 246 3.86 -10.87 -11.03
C ILE A 246 3.68 -10.37 -9.59
N THR A 247 4.69 -10.61 -8.73
CA THR A 247 4.72 -10.04 -7.38
C THR A 247 4.96 -8.53 -7.46
N PRO A 248 4.18 -7.69 -6.72
CA PRO A 248 3.20 -8.02 -5.69
C PRO A 248 1.73 -7.99 -6.16
N SER A 249 1.46 -7.84 -7.45
CA SER A 249 0.10 -7.62 -7.97
C SER A 249 -0.78 -8.88 -8.04
N SER A 250 -0.18 -10.08 -8.06
CA SER A 250 -0.92 -11.34 -8.24
C SER A 250 -2.04 -11.53 -7.22
N SER A 251 -1.81 -11.19 -5.95
CA SER A 251 -2.82 -11.36 -4.90
C SER A 251 -4.06 -10.48 -5.09
N LEU A 252 -3.96 -9.35 -5.81
CA LEU A 252 -5.13 -8.55 -6.18
C LEU A 252 -6.07 -9.36 -7.08
N VAL A 253 -5.52 -9.97 -8.14
CA VAL A 253 -6.33 -10.73 -9.10
C VAL A 253 -6.79 -12.06 -8.50
N GLU A 254 -5.95 -12.74 -7.73
CA GLU A 254 -6.32 -13.98 -7.01
C GLU A 254 -7.51 -13.74 -6.08
N THR A 255 -7.48 -12.67 -5.28
CA THR A 255 -8.61 -12.27 -4.43
C THR A 255 -9.84 -11.89 -5.26
N MET A 256 -9.64 -11.22 -6.39
CA MET A 256 -10.75 -10.87 -7.28
C MET A 256 -11.42 -12.11 -7.89
N ILE A 257 -10.65 -13.17 -8.20
CA ILE A 257 -11.18 -14.46 -8.64
C ILE A 257 -12.11 -15.06 -7.57
N GLU A 258 -11.70 -15.02 -6.30
CA GLU A 258 -12.52 -15.52 -5.19
C GLU A 258 -13.82 -14.73 -5.04
N TYR A 259 -13.75 -13.39 -4.99
CA TYR A 259 -14.93 -12.54 -4.89
C TYR A 259 -15.88 -12.67 -6.08
N MET A 260 -15.37 -12.74 -7.30
CA MET A 260 -16.20 -12.90 -8.49
C MET A 260 -16.92 -14.24 -8.52
N LYS A 261 -16.27 -15.33 -8.11
CA LYS A 261 -16.90 -16.65 -7.98
C LYS A 261 -17.98 -16.68 -6.91
N GLU A 262 -17.81 -15.93 -5.83
CA GLU A 262 -18.78 -15.89 -4.73
C GLU A 262 -19.99 -14.99 -5.04
N TYR A 263 -19.74 -13.82 -5.65
CA TYR A 263 -20.77 -12.76 -5.74
C TYR A 263 -21.26 -12.45 -7.16
N ARG A 264 -20.64 -13.02 -8.22
CA ARG A 264 -20.93 -12.68 -9.61
C ARG A 264 -21.35 -13.87 -10.48
N ILE A 265 -21.83 -14.93 -9.87
CA ILE A 265 -22.51 -16.02 -10.57
C ILE A 265 -23.99 -15.69 -10.68
N GLY A 266 -24.53 -15.73 -11.89
CA GLY A 266 -25.94 -15.44 -12.16
C GLY A 266 -26.88 -16.53 -11.61
N PRO A 267 -28.18 -16.25 -11.55
CA PRO A 267 -29.18 -17.22 -11.09
C PRO A 267 -29.23 -18.51 -11.95
N ASP A 268 -28.77 -18.41 -13.20
CA ASP A 268 -28.65 -19.53 -14.13
C ASP A 268 -27.34 -20.35 -13.95
N GLY A 269 -26.55 -20.02 -12.93
CA GLY A 269 -25.26 -20.66 -12.65
C GLY A 269 -24.10 -20.20 -13.55
N LYS A 270 -24.32 -19.21 -14.42
CA LYS A 270 -23.27 -18.70 -15.32
C LYS A 270 -22.51 -17.53 -14.71
N ALA A 271 -21.22 -17.46 -15.02
CA ALA A 271 -20.41 -16.32 -14.67
C ALA A 271 -20.83 -15.07 -15.49
N THR A 272 -20.99 -13.93 -14.80
CA THR A 272 -21.23 -12.62 -15.44
C THR A 272 -19.92 -11.84 -15.64
N PHE A 273 -18.80 -12.55 -15.61
CA PHE A 273 -17.45 -12.00 -15.70
C PHE A 273 -16.52 -12.95 -16.47
N ALA A 274 -15.38 -12.42 -16.91
CA ALA A 274 -14.26 -13.19 -17.45
C ALA A 274 -12.97 -12.78 -16.76
N ILE A 275 -12.21 -13.74 -16.24
CA ILE A 275 -10.85 -13.52 -15.72
C ILE A 275 -9.93 -14.46 -16.48
N VAL A 276 -8.96 -13.87 -17.21
CA VAL A 276 -8.07 -14.60 -18.11
C VAL A 276 -6.63 -14.37 -17.71
N GLN A 277 -5.91 -15.43 -17.40
CA GLN A 277 -4.45 -15.37 -17.31
C GLN A 277 -3.90 -15.35 -18.73
N ALA A 278 -3.22 -14.26 -19.08
CA ALA A 278 -2.58 -14.06 -20.37
C ALA A 278 -1.21 -14.78 -20.43
N GLU A 279 -0.62 -14.83 -21.59
CA GLU A 279 0.72 -15.38 -21.76
C GLU A 279 1.82 -14.44 -21.26
N ASP A 280 1.57 -13.13 -21.37
CA ASP A 280 2.43 -12.05 -20.87
C ASP A 280 1.62 -10.78 -20.61
N GLU A 281 2.30 -9.72 -20.17
CA GLU A 281 1.71 -8.41 -19.90
C GLU A 281 1.23 -7.71 -21.18
N LEU A 282 1.88 -7.95 -22.32
CA LEU A 282 1.45 -7.38 -23.62
C LEU A 282 0.09 -7.95 -24.01
N ALA A 283 -0.07 -9.27 -23.93
CA ALA A 283 -1.35 -9.92 -24.20
C ALA A 283 -2.42 -9.45 -23.21
N ALA A 284 -2.06 -9.28 -21.94
CA ALA A 284 -3.00 -8.82 -20.91
C ALA A 284 -3.58 -7.44 -21.24
N ILE A 285 -2.74 -6.43 -21.50
CA ILE A 285 -3.23 -5.09 -21.85
C ILE A 285 -3.98 -5.07 -23.19
N GLY A 286 -3.54 -5.87 -24.18
CA GLY A 286 -4.24 -5.98 -25.45
C GLY A 286 -5.69 -6.45 -25.28
N MET A 287 -5.92 -7.46 -24.41
CA MET A 287 -7.27 -7.92 -24.07
C MET A 287 -8.07 -6.89 -23.26
N VAL A 288 -7.43 -6.13 -22.32
CA VAL A 288 -8.09 -5.00 -21.62
C VAL A 288 -8.62 -4.00 -22.62
N ILE A 289 -7.79 -3.60 -23.60
CA ILE A 289 -8.16 -2.62 -24.63
C ILE A 289 -9.31 -3.15 -25.48
N GLY A 290 -9.23 -4.40 -25.95
CA GLY A 290 -10.30 -5.02 -26.74
C GLY A 290 -11.63 -5.08 -25.98
N ALA A 291 -11.59 -5.46 -24.69
CA ALA A 291 -12.77 -5.50 -23.84
C ALA A 291 -13.34 -4.09 -23.55
N GLY A 292 -12.47 -3.10 -23.31
CA GLY A 292 -12.86 -1.70 -23.10
C GLY A 292 -13.50 -1.09 -24.35
N TRP A 293 -12.98 -1.41 -25.53
CA TRP A 293 -13.58 -1.02 -26.81
C TRP A 293 -14.98 -1.62 -26.98
N ALA A 294 -15.14 -2.88 -26.60
CA ALA A 294 -16.44 -3.57 -26.64
C ALA A 294 -17.44 -3.09 -25.56
N GLY A 295 -17.03 -2.20 -24.67
CA GLY A 295 -17.89 -1.59 -23.66
C GLY A 295 -17.84 -2.27 -22.29
N ALA A 296 -16.96 -3.25 -22.07
CA ALA A 296 -16.73 -3.81 -20.73
C ALA A 296 -15.89 -2.86 -19.87
N ARG A 297 -16.13 -2.85 -18.55
CA ARG A 297 -15.15 -2.36 -17.58
C ARG A 297 -14.09 -3.43 -17.41
N SER A 298 -12.90 -3.14 -17.91
CA SER A 298 -11.78 -4.06 -17.99
C SER A 298 -10.54 -3.54 -17.28
N MET A 299 -9.77 -4.46 -16.70
CA MET A 299 -8.53 -4.11 -16.00
C MET A 299 -7.45 -5.17 -16.13
N THR A 300 -6.23 -4.74 -15.84
CA THR A 300 -5.10 -5.61 -15.48
C THR A 300 -4.41 -5.11 -14.21
N ALA A 301 -3.63 -5.97 -13.56
CA ALA A 301 -2.77 -5.61 -12.46
C ALA A 301 -1.35 -6.12 -12.72
N THR A 302 -0.35 -5.27 -12.47
CA THR A 302 1.05 -5.55 -12.73
C THR A 302 1.98 -4.82 -11.75
N ALA A 303 3.27 -4.79 -12.05
CA ALA A 303 4.30 -4.00 -11.39
C ALA A 303 5.21 -3.37 -12.46
N GLY A 304 6.16 -2.54 -12.09
CA GLY A 304 7.03 -1.78 -13.00
C GLY A 304 7.54 -2.52 -14.24
N PRO A 305 8.04 -3.78 -14.14
CA PRO A 305 8.43 -4.53 -15.35
C PRO A 305 7.30 -4.69 -16.37
N GLY A 306 6.08 -4.97 -15.91
CA GLY A 306 4.92 -5.07 -16.80
C GLY A 306 4.48 -3.72 -17.35
N ILE A 307 4.57 -2.63 -16.57
CA ILE A 307 4.35 -1.26 -17.09
C ILE A 307 5.26 -1.00 -18.28
N SER A 308 6.54 -1.34 -18.18
CA SER A 308 7.49 -1.19 -19.29
C SER A 308 7.08 -1.97 -20.53
N LEU A 309 6.61 -3.23 -20.38
CA LEU A 309 6.15 -4.07 -21.48
C LEU A 309 4.84 -3.57 -22.11
N MET A 310 3.97 -2.95 -21.34
CA MET A 310 2.67 -2.43 -21.79
C MET A 310 2.77 -1.13 -22.62
N SER A 311 3.96 -0.57 -22.78
CA SER A 311 4.20 0.76 -23.34
C SER A 311 3.54 0.98 -24.70
N GLU A 312 3.69 0.06 -25.66
CA GLU A 312 3.13 0.20 -27.01
C GLU A 312 1.60 0.19 -27.00
N PHE A 313 0.99 -0.75 -26.31
CA PHE A 313 -0.48 -0.81 -26.19
C PHE A 313 -1.07 0.36 -25.41
N ALA A 314 -0.34 0.92 -24.43
CA ALA A 314 -0.76 2.15 -23.76
C ALA A 314 -0.89 3.32 -24.75
N GLY A 315 0.06 3.44 -25.69
CA GLY A 315 -0.01 4.41 -26.79
C GLY A 315 -1.20 4.17 -27.73
N LEU A 316 -1.47 2.92 -28.08
CA LEU A 316 -2.66 2.57 -28.84
C LEU A 316 -3.94 3.01 -28.13
N ALA A 317 -4.08 2.68 -26.84
CA ALA A 317 -5.27 3.06 -26.07
C ALA A 317 -5.42 4.58 -25.94
N TYR A 318 -4.31 5.31 -25.79
CA TYR A 318 -4.29 6.76 -25.72
C TYR A 318 -4.78 7.41 -27.03
N TYR A 319 -4.22 6.98 -28.17
CA TYR A 319 -4.51 7.58 -29.47
C TYR A 319 -5.87 7.13 -30.05
N ALA A 320 -6.25 5.86 -29.85
CA ALA A 320 -7.54 5.33 -30.26
C ALA A 320 -8.68 5.65 -29.25
N GLU A 321 -8.33 6.20 -28.10
CA GLU A 321 -9.25 6.63 -27.03
C GLU A 321 -10.13 5.48 -26.52
N ILE A 322 -9.47 4.49 -25.92
CA ILE A 322 -10.11 3.29 -25.40
C ILE A 322 -9.94 3.25 -23.88
N PRO A 323 -11.03 3.06 -23.11
CA PRO A 323 -10.97 3.00 -21.66
C PRO A 323 -10.40 1.68 -21.14
N GLY A 324 -9.65 1.74 -20.06
CA GLY A 324 -9.17 0.59 -19.29
C GLY A 324 -8.51 1.05 -17.99
N VAL A 325 -8.37 0.16 -17.04
CA VAL A 325 -7.73 0.43 -15.75
C VAL A 325 -6.52 -0.48 -15.56
N ILE A 326 -5.40 0.09 -15.17
CA ILE A 326 -4.17 -0.65 -14.86
C ILE A 326 -3.78 -0.35 -13.41
N TRP A 327 -3.70 -1.40 -12.59
CA TRP A 327 -3.14 -1.33 -11.25
C TRP A 327 -1.65 -1.61 -11.32
N ASP A 328 -0.84 -0.63 -10.98
CA ASP A 328 0.59 -0.78 -10.77
C ASP A 328 0.87 -0.92 -9.27
N ILE A 329 1.21 -2.13 -8.84
CA ILE A 329 1.62 -2.39 -7.47
C ILE A 329 3.14 -2.30 -7.44
N GLN A 330 3.65 -1.09 -7.24
CA GLN A 330 5.06 -0.74 -7.43
C GLN A 330 5.99 -1.54 -6.50
N ARG A 331 7.12 -1.94 -7.03
CA ARG A 331 8.21 -2.60 -6.32
C ARG A 331 9.56 -2.01 -6.72
N VAL A 332 10.62 -2.35 -5.98
CA VAL A 332 11.97 -1.87 -6.31
C VAL A 332 12.42 -2.37 -7.67
N GLY A 333 12.71 -1.44 -8.59
CA GLY A 333 13.40 -1.61 -9.85
C GLY A 333 14.87 -1.15 -9.76
N PRO A 334 15.59 -1.06 -10.88
CA PRO A 334 15.18 -1.39 -12.24
C PRO A 334 15.23 -2.90 -12.55
N SER A 335 14.68 -3.31 -13.70
CA SER A 335 14.55 -4.69 -14.16
C SER A 335 13.71 -5.53 -13.18
N THR A 336 14.10 -6.78 -12.90
CA THR A 336 13.46 -7.61 -11.87
C THR A 336 13.57 -6.97 -10.48
N GLY A 337 14.68 -6.28 -10.23
CA GLY A 337 14.95 -5.53 -9.00
C GLY A 337 14.82 -6.38 -7.73
N LEU A 338 14.12 -5.85 -6.75
CA LEU A 338 13.79 -6.55 -5.51
C LEU A 338 12.28 -6.80 -5.43
N PRO A 339 11.77 -7.95 -5.92
CA PRO A 339 10.33 -8.18 -6.10
C PRO A 339 9.47 -8.08 -4.84
N THR A 340 10.10 -8.17 -3.68
CA THR A 340 9.43 -8.14 -2.36
C THR A 340 9.85 -6.94 -1.52
N ARG A 341 10.25 -5.86 -2.18
CA ARG A 341 10.59 -4.57 -1.55
C ARG A 341 9.76 -3.46 -2.17
N THR A 342 9.33 -2.51 -1.32
CA THR A 342 8.47 -1.39 -1.75
C THR A 342 9.29 -0.27 -2.38
N SER A 343 8.66 0.43 -3.32
CA SER A 343 9.22 1.62 -3.98
C SER A 343 8.09 2.45 -4.57
N GLN A 344 8.39 3.68 -4.95
CA GLN A 344 7.54 4.59 -5.74
C GLN A 344 8.32 5.00 -7.00
N GLY A 345 8.84 4.00 -7.74
CA GLY A 345 9.81 4.19 -8.81
C GLY A 345 9.25 4.26 -10.23
N ASP A 346 7.93 4.13 -10.40
CA ASP A 346 7.31 4.00 -11.72
C ASP A 346 6.52 5.26 -12.15
N ILE A 347 6.61 6.36 -11.39
CA ILE A 347 5.79 7.58 -11.56
C ILE A 347 6.03 8.27 -12.90
N LEU A 348 7.29 8.60 -13.23
CA LEU A 348 7.59 9.30 -14.48
C LEU A 348 7.34 8.40 -15.70
N ALA A 349 7.72 7.13 -15.61
CA ALA A 349 7.49 6.18 -16.69
C ALA A 349 6.01 6.03 -17.01
N THR A 350 5.15 5.96 -15.99
CA THR A 350 3.69 5.82 -16.14
C THR A 350 3.04 7.12 -16.62
N ALA A 351 3.47 8.28 -16.10
CA ALA A 351 2.89 9.58 -16.50
C ALA A 351 2.98 9.83 -18.01
N PHE A 352 4.03 9.32 -18.66
CA PHE A 352 4.34 9.50 -20.07
C PHE A 352 4.50 8.17 -20.83
N LEU A 353 3.81 7.13 -20.38
CA LEU A 353 3.99 5.78 -20.92
C LEU A 353 3.65 5.72 -22.40
N SER A 354 4.52 5.17 -23.20
CA SER A 354 4.57 4.99 -24.63
C SER A 354 5.60 5.93 -25.29
N HIS A 355 5.62 5.94 -26.62
CA HIS A 355 6.42 6.86 -27.45
C HIS A 355 5.53 8.00 -27.98
N GLY A 356 6.15 9.12 -28.36
CA GLY A 356 5.43 10.31 -28.78
C GLY A 356 4.86 11.12 -27.59
N ASP A 357 3.88 11.96 -27.88
CA ASP A 357 3.33 12.92 -26.92
C ASP A 357 2.13 12.32 -26.18
N THR A 358 2.40 11.49 -25.19
CA THR A 358 1.39 10.83 -24.34
C THR A 358 1.37 11.38 -22.93
N LYS A 359 0.19 11.40 -22.30
CA LYS A 359 -0.01 11.75 -20.89
C LYS A 359 -1.11 10.88 -20.31
N HIS A 360 -0.88 10.28 -19.16
CA HIS A 360 -1.82 9.36 -18.51
C HIS A 360 -2.32 9.86 -17.17
N ILE A 361 -3.57 9.56 -16.85
CA ILE A 361 -4.17 9.82 -15.54
C ILE A 361 -3.62 8.78 -14.56
N MET A 362 -3.12 9.26 -13.41
CA MET A 362 -2.72 8.39 -12.29
C MET A 362 -3.55 8.71 -11.05
N LEU A 363 -4.06 7.68 -10.37
CA LEU A 363 -4.62 7.76 -9.03
C LEU A 363 -3.66 7.13 -8.04
N ILE A 364 -3.48 7.74 -6.86
CA ILE A 364 -2.41 7.36 -5.95
C ILE A 364 -2.98 7.12 -4.54
N PRO A 365 -3.48 5.90 -4.25
CA PRO A 365 -4.03 5.57 -2.95
C PRO A 365 -2.95 5.52 -1.87
N CYS A 366 -3.26 6.00 -0.65
CA CYS A 366 -2.39 5.88 0.53
C CYS A 366 -2.91 4.87 1.55
N SER A 367 -4.14 4.40 1.42
CA SER A 367 -4.82 3.55 2.40
C SER A 367 -5.66 2.48 1.70
N VAL A 368 -6.00 1.44 2.46
CA VAL A 368 -6.88 0.37 1.96
C VAL A 368 -8.29 0.89 1.62
N THR A 369 -8.75 1.94 2.32
CA THR A 369 -10.01 2.63 1.97
C THR A 369 -9.90 3.29 0.60
N GLU A 370 -8.78 3.95 0.30
CA GLU A 370 -8.56 4.54 -1.02
C GLU A 370 -8.33 3.47 -2.10
N CYS A 371 -7.72 2.33 -1.80
CA CYS A 371 -7.68 1.21 -2.75
C CYS A 371 -9.10 0.76 -3.15
N PHE A 372 -10.03 0.74 -2.20
CA PHE A 372 -11.42 0.41 -2.47
C PHE A 372 -12.15 1.52 -3.26
N THR A 373 -12.08 2.77 -2.82
CA THR A 373 -12.86 3.88 -3.40
C THR A 373 -12.31 4.33 -4.74
N MET A 374 -10.99 4.44 -4.89
CA MET A 374 -10.35 4.86 -6.14
C MET A 374 -10.51 3.83 -7.27
N ALA A 375 -10.86 2.58 -6.98
CA ALA A 375 -11.25 1.62 -8.01
C ALA A 375 -12.45 2.13 -8.82
N SER A 376 -13.52 2.59 -8.15
CA SER A 376 -14.68 3.18 -8.82
C SER A 376 -14.33 4.47 -9.57
N GLU A 377 -13.51 5.31 -8.96
CA GLU A 377 -13.03 6.56 -9.60
C GLU A 377 -12.22 6.27 -10.86
N ALA A 378 -11.33 5.27 -10.83
CA ALA A 378 -10.51 4.88 -11.97
C ALA A 378 -11.36 4.44 -13.18
N PHE A 379 -12.34 3.54 -12.96
CA PHE A 379 -13.23 3.12 -14.05
C PHE A 379 -14.13 4.25 -14.55
N ASN A 380 -14.62 5.11 -13.68
CA ASN A 380 -15.44 6.25 -14.07
C ASN A 380 -14.63 7.25 -14.91
N LEU A 381 -13.40 7.57 -14.49
CA LEU A 381 -12.49 8.44 -15.26
C LEU A 381 -12.10 7.81 -16.59
N ALA A 382 -11.77 6.51 -16.60
CA ALA A 382 -11.40 5.80 -17.83
C ALA A 382 -12.52 5.87 -18.87
N GLU A 383 -13.76 5.63 -18.50
CA GLU A 383 -14.90 5.68 -19.42
C GLU A 383 -15.31 7.10 -19.77
N GLN A 384 -15.27 8.02 -18.80
CA GLN A 384 -15.64 9.42 -19.03
C GLN A 384 -14.67 10.11 -20.00
N PHE A 385 -13.38 9.84 -19.88
CA PHE A 385 -12.32 10.42 -20.72
C PHE A 385 -11.83 9.49 -21.81
N GLN A 386 -12.36 8.27 -21.90
CA GLN A 386 -12.02 7.28 -22.93
C GLN A 386 -10.49 7.12 -23.06
N THR A 387 -9.85 6.71 -21.97
CA THR A 387 -8.40 6.56 -21.87
C THR A 387 -8.03 5.53 -20.81
N LEU A 388 -6.78 5.11 -20.77
CA LEU A 388 -6.26 4.35 -19.64
C LEU A 388 -6.16 5.22 -18.40
N VAL A 389 -6.48 4.62 -17.25
CA VAL A 389 -6.23 5.19 -15.92
C VAL A 389 -5.36 4.22 -15.14
N PHE A 390 -4.27 4.73 -14.60
CA PHE A 390 -3.33 3.96 -13.78
C PHE A 390 -3.61 4.21 -12.31
N VAL A 391 -3.66 3.13 -11.51
CA VAL A 391 -3.74 3.23 -10.05
C VAL A 391 -2.39 2.82 -9.48
N MET A 392 -1.66 3.80 -8.96
CA MET A 392 -0.28 3.67 -8.48
C MET A 392 -0.27 3.30 -7.00
N SER A 393 -0.42 2.02 -6.70
CA SER A 393 -0.21 1.46 -5.37
C SER A 393 1.26 1.04 -5.21
N ASP A 394 1.60 0.43 -4.09
CA ASP A 394 2.92 -0.15 -3.87
C ASP A 394 2.83 -1.44 -3.04
N LEU A 395 3.94 -2.17 -2.92
CA LEU A 395 4.00 -3.42 -2.17
C LEU A 395 3.59 -3.25 -0.71
N ASP A 396 3.98 -2.14 -0.06
CA ASP A 396 3.65 -1.92 1.36
C ASP A 396 2.14 -1.80 1.56
N LEU A 397 1.46 -1.05 0.69
CA LEU A 397 0.00 -0.95 0.74
C LEU A 397 -0.67 -2.25 0.31
N GLY A 398 -0.21 -2.84 -0.80
CA GLY A 398 -0.85 -3.96 -1.46
C GLY A 398 -0.81 -5.26 -0.68
N MET A 399 0.31 -5.60 -0.03
CA MET A 399 0.51 -6.93 0.56
C MET A 399 0.57 -6.95 2.10
N ASN A 400 0.56 -5.80 2.76
CA ASN A 400 0.65 -5.72 4.21
C ASN A 400 -0.72 -5.52 4.87
N ASN A 401 -0.79 -5.80 6.17
CA ASN A 401 -2.03 -5.70 6.94
C ASN A 401 -2.20 -4.29 7.50
N TRP A 402 -3.28 -3.65 7.12
CA TRP A 402 -3.66 -2.31 7.55
C TRP A 402 -4.99 -2.30 8.29
N MET A 403 -5.09 -1.44 9.28
CA MET A 403 -6.34 -1.19 9.98
C MET A 403 -7.16 -0.13 9.22
N SER A 404 -8.47 -0.35 9.10
CA SER A 404 -9.40 0.57 8.44
C SER A 404 -10.78 0.54 9.09
N ASP A 405 -11.57 1.55 8.83
CA ASP A 405 -13.02 1.47 8.99
C ASP A 405 -13.59 0.52 7.91
N PRO A 406 -14.74 -0.12 8.15
CA PRO A 406 -15.44 -0.89 7.13
C PRO A 406 -15.75 -0.04 5.91
N PHE A 407 -15.68 -0.63 4.72
CA PHE A 407 -15.98 0.09 3.49
C PHE A 407 -17.47 0.33 3.36
N GLU A 408 -17.83 1.52 2.92
CA GLU A 408 -19.23 1.86 2.62
C GLU A 408 -19.61 1.30 1.25
N TYR A 409 -20.83 0.80 1.13
CA TYR A 409 -21.35 0.31 -0.14
C TYR A 409 -21.47 1.49 -1.14
N PRO A 410 -20.91 1.38 -2.36
CA PRO A 410 -20.97 2.46 -3.33
C PRO A 410 -22.43 2.74 -3.77
N THR A 411 -22.89 3.95 -3.55
CA THR A 411 -24.24 4.40 -3.96
C THR A 411 -24.21 5.23 -5.24
N THR A 412 -23.02 5.68 -5.68
CA THR A 412 -22.87 6.48 -6.88
C THR A 412 -23.10 5.63 -8.13
N PRO A 413 -23.96 6.06 -9.06
CA PRO A 413 -24.17 5.35 -10.31
C PRO A 413 -22.88 5.25 -11.15
N ILE A 414 -22.75 4.15 -11.88
CA ILE A 414 -21.68 3.94 -12.85
C ILE A 414 -21.77 5.01 -13.95
N LYS A 415 -20.66 5.72 -14.17
CA LYS A 415 -20.55 6.74 -15.23
C LYS A 415 -19.96 6.11 -16.48
N ARG A 416 -20.75 6.03 -17.56
CA ARG A 416 -20.32 5.44 -18.84
C ARG A 416 -19.69 6.46 -19.81
N GLY A 417 -19.66 7.74 -19.43
CA GLY A 417 -19.17 8.81 -20.30
C GLY A 417 -20.10 9.10 -21.48
N LYS A 418 -19.55 9.61 -22.58
CA LYS A 418 -20.30 10.05 -23.76
C LYS A 418 -20.59 8.88 -24.71
N VAL A 419 -21.49 7.97 -24.31
CA VAL A 419 -21.95 6.83 -25.13
C VAL A 419 -23.29 7.19 -25.78
N LEU A 420 -23.35 7.13 -27.12
CA LEU A 420 -24.56 7.41 -27.89
C LEU A 420 -25.43 6.17 -28.03
N THR A 421 -26.72 6.35 -27.78
CA THR A 421 -27.77 5.36 -28.09
C THR A 421 -28.26 5.51 -29.53
N LYS A 422 -29.13 4.60 -29.96
CA LYS A 422 -29.81 4.70 -31.26
C LYS A 422 -30.59 6.02 -31.40
N GLU A 423 -31.34 6.37 -30.35
CA GLU A 423 -32.16 7.60 -30.29
C GLU A 423 -31.31 8.86 -30.34
N ASP A 424 -30.11 8.83 -29.75
CA ASP A 424 -29.17 9.95 -29.82
C ASP A 424 -28.63 10.13 -31.25
N LEU A 425 -28.31 9.04 -31.94
CA LEU A 425 -27.85 9.07 -33.32
C LEU A 425 -28.91 9.58 -34.28
N GLU A 426 -30.17 9.20 -34.08
CA GLU A 426 -31.31 9.71 -34.87
C GLU A 426 -31.50 11.23 -34.70
N LYS A 427 -31.31 11.74 -33.45
CA LYS A 427 -31.41 13.20 -33.15
C LYS A 427 -30.25 14.00 -33.75
N LEU A 428 -29.03 13.44 -33.69
CA LEU A 428 -27.82 14.13 -34.14
C LEU A 428 -27.69 14.19 -35.68
N GLY A 429 -28.39 13.31 -36.41
CA GLY A 429 -28.31 13.23 -37.85
C GLY A 429 -26.94 12.82 -38.40
N GLY A 430 -26.03 12.38 -37.56
CA GLY A 430 -24.69 11.95 -37.92
C GLY A 430 -23.79 11.74 -36.69
N PHE A 431 -22.66 11.04 -36.91
CA PHE A 431 -21.69 10.70 -35.86
C PHE A 431 -20.27 10.81 -36.42
N ALA A 432 -19.39 11.46 -35.66
CA ALA A 432 -17.95 11.52 -35.90
C ALA A 432 -17.23 11.18 -34.61
N ARG A 433 -16.52 10.03 -34.60
CA ARG A 433 -15.95 9.41 -33.41
C ARG A 433 -14.99 10.31 -32.62
N TYR A 434 -14.20 11.09 -33.34
CA TYR A 434 -13.14 11.91 -32.77
C TYR A 434 -13.42 13.41 -32.80
N LYS A 435 -14.66 13.78 -33.07
CA LYS A 435 -15.08 15.17 -33.06
C LYS A 435 -15.38 15.66 -31.66
N ASP A 436 -14.73 16.74 -31.26
CA ASP A 436 -15.01 17.44 -30.00
C ASP A 436 -16.19 18.40 -30.24
N LEU A 437 -17.38 18.02 -29.76
CA LEU A 437 -18.58 18.83 -29.87
C LEU A 437 -18.77 19.79 -28.71
N ASP A 438 -18.20 19.47 -27.52
CA ASP A 438 -18.45 20.19 -26.29
C ASP A 438 -17.25 21.07 -25.86
N GLY A 439 -16.14 21.00 -26.60
CA GLY A 439 -14.93 21.78 -26.31
C GLY A 439 -14.08 21.25 -25.16
N ASP A 440 -14.40 20.05 -24.65
CA ASP A 440 -13.68 19.42 -23.54
C ASP A 440 -12.61 18.39 -23.97
N GLY A 441 -12.43 18.22 -25.28
CA GLY A 441 -11.49 17.30 -25.87
C GLY A 441 -11.99 15.86 -26.01
N VAL A 442 -13.16 15.52 -25.44
CA VAL A 442 -13.70 14.15 -25.42
C VAL A 442 -14.71 13.95 -26.54
N GLY A 443 -14.41 13.01 -27.44
CA GLY A 443 -15.35 12.62 -28.50
C GLY A 443 -16.49 11.72 -27.95
N TYR A 444 -17.59 11.67 -28.71
CA TYR A 444 -18.64 10.69 -28.43
C TYR A 444 -18.26 9.32 -28.98
N ARG A 445 -18.81 8.25 -28.42
CA ARG A 445 -18.63 6.87 -28.90
C ARG A 445 -19.94 6.10 -28.90
N THR A 446 -20.00 5.09 -29.74
CA THR A 446 -21.01 4.04 -29.70
C THR A 446 -20.39 2.74 -29.21
N LEU A 447 -21.18 1.78 -28.81
CA LEU A 447 -20.73 0.45 -28.44
C LEU A 447 -21.20 -0.59 -29.46
N PRO A 448 -20.51 -1.71 -29.64
CA PRO A 448 -21.00 -2.84 -30.42
C PRO A 448 -22.40 -3.25 -29.95
N GLY A 449 -23.29 -3.50 -30.91
CA GLY A 449 -24.71 -3.79 -30.61
C GLY A 449 -25.63 -2.55 -30.66
N THR A 450 -25.12 -1.34 -30.85
CA THR A 450 -25.97 -0.15 -31.13
C THR A 450 -26.63 -0.29 -32.50
N GLU A 451 -27.96 -0.51 -32.54
CA GLU A 451 -28.74 -0.81 -33.74
C GLU A 451 -29.02 0.45 -34.56
N HIS A 452 -27.99 1.04 -35.16
CA HIS A 452 -28.11 2.20 -36.04
C HIS A 452 -27.04 2.17 -37.13
N PRO A 453 -27.35 2.47 -38.40
CA PRO A 453 -26.37 2.43 -39.50
C PRO A 453 -25.15 3.32 -39.31
N ALA A 454 -25.30 4.46 -38.63
CA ALA A 454 -24.20 5.38 -38.34
C ALA A 454 -23.41 5.02 -37.08
N ALA A 455 -23.72 3.92 -36.38
CA ALA A 455 -23.00 3.54 -35.15
C ALA A 455 -21.61 2.96 -35.40
N ALA A 456 -21.40 2.37 -36.59
CA ALA A 456 -20.13 1.73 -36.90
C ALA A 456 -19.02 2.75 -37.20
N TYR A 457 -17.85 2.55 -36.63
CA TYR A 457 -16.64 3.33 -36.93
C TYR A 457 -15.40 2.45 -36.84
N PHE A 458 -14.31 2.89 -37.43
CA PHE A 458 -13.02 2.27 -37.28
C PHE A 458 -12.29 2.83 -36.05
N THR A 459 -11.82 1.99 -35.17
CA THR A 459 -10.85 2.37 -34.15
C THR A 459 -9.46 2.30 -34.75
N ARG A 460 -8.69 3.38 -34.67
CA ARG A 460 -7.39 3.48 -35.33
C ARG A 460 -6.29 3.90 -34.36
N GLY A 461 -5.19 3.15 -34.37
CA GLY A 461 -3.90 3.58 -33.83
C GLY A 461 -3.06 4.36 -34.86
N SER A 462 -3.47 4.40 -36.13
CA SER A 462 -2.84 5.21 -37.17
C SER A 462 -3.51 6.58 -37.32
N GLY A 463 -2.89 7.50 -38.06
CA GLY A 463 -3.42 8.83 -38.35
C GLY A 463 -4.86 8.80 -38.84
N HIS A 464 -5.70 9.67 -38.31
CA HIS A 464 -7.13 9.73 -38.64
C HIS A 464 -7.70 11.14 -38.46
N ASN A 465 -8.78 11.40 -39.17
CA ASN A 465 -9.56 12.62 -38.98
C ASN A 465 -10.68 12.45 -37.94
N ASP A 466 -11.48 13.48 -37.74
CA ASP A 466 -12.59 13.50 -36.78
C ASP A 466 -13.66 12.42 -37.03
N LYS A 467 -13.79 11.95 -38.28
CA LYS A 467 -14.71 10.89 -38.72
C LYS A 467 -14.12 9.48 -38.63
N SER A 468 -12.95 9.34 -38.00
CA SER A 468 -12.19 8.09 -37.93
C SER A 468 -11.68 7.52 -39.27
N SER A 469 -11.74 8.30 -40.35
CA SER A 469 -11.13 7.91 -41.62
C SER A 469 -9.62 8.08 -41.54
N TYR A 470 -8.87 7.17 -42.19
CA TYR A 470 -7.43 7.30 -42.31
C TYR A 470 -7.02 8.64 -42.91
N SER A 471 -6.04 9.30 -42.31
CA SER A 471 -5.49 10.57 -42.76
C SER A 471 -4.03 10.73 -42.34
N GLU A 472 -3.19 11.16 -43.27
CA GLU A 472 -1.80 11.61 -43.05
C GLU A 472 -1.66 13.12 -43.25
N ARG A 473 -2.77 13.84 -43.28
CA ARG A 473 -2.77 15.29 -43.40
C ARG A 473 -2.23 15.93 -42.15
N PRO A 474 -1.31 16.92 -42.26
CA PRO A 474 -0.76 17.61 -41.10
C PRO A 474 -1.83 18.28 -40.23
N ASP A 475 -2.85 18.89 -40.80
CA ASP A 475 -3.94 19.57 -40.11
C ASP A 475 -4.81 18.59 -39.28
N ASP A 476 -5.09 17.39 -39.78
CA ASP A 476 -5.81 16.35 -39.03
C ASP A 476 -4.97 15.85 -37.84
N TYR A 477 -3.66 15.67 -38.03
CA TYR A 477 -2.76 15.26 -36.97
C TYR A 477 -2.67 16.33 -35.87
N GLU A 478 -2.42 17.58 -36.23
CA GLU A 478 -2.35 18.72 -35.30
C GLU A 478 -3.66 18.86 -34.50
N ASN A 479 -4.79 18.82 -35.15
CA ASN A 479 -6.10 18.90 -34.51
C ASN A 479 -6.33 17.76 -33.51
N ASN A 480 -5.93 16.51 -33.84
CA ASN A 480 -6.04 15.39 -32.92
C ASN A 480 -5.14 15.55 -31.69
N MET A 481 -3.88 15.94 -31.85
CA MET A 481 -2.94 16.11 -30.76
C MET A 481 -3.36 17.24 -29.81
N GLU A 482 -3.80 18.39 -30.36
CA GLU A 482 -4.33 19.50 -29.56
C GLU A 482 -5.62 19.12 -28.83
N ARG A 483 -6.49 18.33 -29.46
CA ARG A 483 -7.71 17.80 -28.81
C ARG A 483 -7.37 16.83 -27.67
N LEU A 484 -6.43 15.91 -27.87
CA LEU A 484 -5.97 14.97 -26.83
C LEU A 484 -5.33 15.70 -25.66
N ASN A 485 -4.53 16.74 -25.92
CA ASN A 485 -3.98 17.59 -24.87
C ASN A 485 -5.09 18.32 -24.10
N ARG A 486 -6.07 18.91 -24.79
CA ARG A 486 -7.23 19.55 -24.16
C ARG A 486 -8.04 18.56 -23.32
N LYS A 487 -8.25 17.33 -23.81
CA LYS A 487 -8.89 16.25 -23.05
C LYS A 487 -8.14 15.97 -21.73
N PHE A 488 -6.81 15.86 -21.79
CA PHE A 488 -6.00 15.65 -20.59
C PHE A 488 -6.09 16.83 -19.62
N GLU A 489 -6.02 18.07 -20.09
CA GLU A 489 -6.17 19.25 -19.22
C GLU A 489 -7.56 19.32 -18.58
N THR A 490 -8.61 18.92 -19.29
CA THR A 490 -9.97 18.83 -18.73
C THR A 490 -10.02 17.87 -17.53
N THR A 491 -9.24 16.80 -17.51
CA THR A 491 -9.24 15.82 -16.41
C THR A 491 -8.81 16.41 -15.08
N ARG A 492 -8.04 17.52 -15.05
CA ARG A 492 -7.63 18.21 -13.80
C ARG A 492 -8.79 18.56 -12.88
N SER A 493 -9.96 18.84 -13.46
CA SER A 493 -11.16 19.19 -12.69
C SER A 493 -11.93 17.97 -12.17
N PHE A 494 -11.56 16.76 -12.60
CA PHE A 494 -12.28 15.53 -12.29
C PHE A 494 -11.49 14.54 -11.44
N VAL A 495 -10.17 14.62 -11.43
CA VAL A 495 -9.33 13.77 -10.59
C VAL A 495 -9.48 14.11 -9.11
N PRO A 496 -9.25 13.16 -8.20
CA PRO A 496 -9.27 13.41 -6.76
C PRO A 496 -8.38 14.56 -6.35
N ARG A 497 -8.95 15.50 -5.60
CA ARG A 497 -8.20 16.64 -5.06
C ARG A 497 -7.21 16.17 -3.99
N PRO A 498 -6.07 16.89 -3.81
CA PRO A 498 -5.15 16.60 -2.73
C PRO A 498 -5.81 16.84 -1.35
N GLU A 499 -5.30 16.17 -0.34
CA GLU A 499 -5.66 16.45 1.05
C GLU A 499 -4.62 17.38 1.67
N ILE A 500 -5.10 18.44 2.35
CA ILE A 500 -4.23 19.44 2.98
C ILE A 500 -4.47 19.42 4.49
N MET A 501 -3.40 19.20 5.24
CA MET A 501 -3.38 19.21 6.71
C MET A 501 -2.51 20.37 7.20
N LYS A 502 -3.13 21.36 7.82
CA LYS A 502 -2.43 22.53 8.36
C LYS A 502 -1.64 22.20 9.63
N GLY A 503 -0.62 22.99 9.93
CA GLY A 503 0.09 22.94 11.20
C GLY A 503 -0.81 23.32 12.39
N ALA A 504 -0.48 22.85 13.59
CA ALA A 504 -1.31 23.03 14.79
C ALA A 504 -1.46 24.50 15.22
N ASN A 505 -0.50 25.36 14.90
CA ASN A 505 -0.51 26.79 15.22
C ASN A 505 -1.11 27.68 14.12
N ALA A 506 -1.79 27.12 13.12
CA ALA A 506 -2.60 27.89 12.19
C ALA A 506 -3.78 28.50 12.97
N GLY A 507 -3.53 29.67 13.59
CA GLY A 507 -4.48 30.37 14.46
C GLY A 507 -5.84 30.58 13.78
N SER A 508 -6.88 30.65 14.59
CA SER A 508 -8.30 30.81 14.26
C SER A 508 -8.65 32.16 13.59
N SER A 509 -7.86 32.66 12.68
CA SER A 509 -8.16 33.84 11.89
C SER A 509 -8.38 33.46 10.43
N ASN A 510 -9.62 33.54 10.00
CA ASN A 510 -10.15 33.56 8.63
C ASN A 510 -9.39 32.76 7.57
N ALA A 511 -10.05 31.79 6.97
CA ALA A 511 -9.61 31.00 5.84
C ALA A 511 -8.69 31.77 4.87
N GLY A 512 -7.38 31.46 4.85
CA GLY A 512 -6.56 32.00 3.77
C GLY A 512 -5.03 31.98 3.92
N SER A 513 -4.45 32.21 5.08
CA SER A 513 -2.98 32.20 5.19
C SER A 513 -2.51 31.51 6.47
N SER A 514 -1.81 30.39 6.30
CA SER A 514 -0.98 29.81 7.36
C SER A 514 0.30 30.65 7.46
N ASN A 515 0.72 30.97 8.69
CA ASN A 515 2.05 31.57 8.94
C ASN A 515 3.17 30.52 8.88
N VAL A 516 2.86 29.27 8.52
CA VAL A 516 3.80 28.17 8.38
C VAL A 516 4.56 28.33 7.08
N LYS A 517 5.89 28.38 7.15
CA LYS A 517 6.76 28.61 5.99
C LYS A 517 7.19 27.33 5.27
N ILE A 518 7.01 26.18 5.92
CA ILE A 518 7.48 24.88 5.46
C ILE A 518 6.29 24.03 5.08
N GLY A 519 6.24 23.64 3.81
CA GLY A 519 5.30 22.66 3.29
C GLY A 519 5.97 21.30 3.12
N ILE A 520 5.18 20.22 3.30
CA ILE A 520 5.57 18.87 2.91
C ILE A 520 4.59 18.40 1.85
N ILE A 521 5.09 17.78 0.79
CA ILE A 521 4.28 17.06 -0.21
C ILE A 521 4.72 15.61 -0.18
N ALA A 522 3.76 14.69 -0.06
CA ALA A 522 4.00 13.26 -0.19
C ALA A 522 2.78 12.55 -0.81
N TYR A 523 2.92 11.27 -1.13
CA TYR A 523 1.89 10.47 -1.77
C TYR A 523 2.01 9.00 -1.39
N GLY A 524 0.98 8.21 -1.71
CA GLY A 524 0.96 6.77 -1.43
C GLY A 524 1.29 6.46 0.03
N THR A 525 2.00 5.37 0.26
CA THR A 525 2.35 4.90 1.61
C THR A 525 3.29 5.80 2.39
N SER A 526 3.98 6.74 1.73
CA SER A 526 4.78 7.78 2.42
C SER A 526 3.95 8.58 3.43
N HIS A 527 2.64 8.72 3.20
CA HIS A 527 1.69 9.39 4.08
C HIS A 527 1.85 9.00 5.55
N TRP A 528 1.97 7.72 5.83
CA TRP A 528 1.98 7.20 7.20
C TRP A 528 3.23 7.57 8.00
N GLY A 529 4.38 7.67 7.33
CA GLY A 529 5.60 8.20 7.92
C GLY A 529 5.51 9.72 8.15
N ILE A 530 4.90 10.45 7.22
CA ILE A 530 4.76 11.91 7.33
C ILE A 530 3.90 12.34 8.51
N ILE A 531 2.77 11.67 8.75
CA ILE A 531 1.88 12.01 9.87
C ILE A 531 2.65 12.00 11.20
N GLU A 532 3.41 10.96 11.46
CA GLU A 532 4.22 10.85 12.67
C GLU A 532 5.43 11.80 12.68
N SER A 533 6.11 11.94 11.53
CA SER A 533 7.26 12.86 11.39
C SER A 533 6.88 14.30 11.71
N ARG A 534 5.70 14.77 11.29
CA ARG A 534 5.23 16.13 11.60
C ARG A 534 5.09 16.37 13.11
N ASP A 535 4.62 15.37 13.84
CA ASP A 535 4.53 15.45 15.30
C ASP A 535 5.93 15.42 15.95
N GLN A 536 6.86 14.61 15.43
CA GLN A 536 8.25 14.59 15.87
C GLN A 536 8.95 15.93 15.59
N LEU A 537 8.82 16.49 14.39
CA LEU A 537 9.40 17.80 14.02
C LEU A 537 8.92 18.91 14.95
N ARG A 538 7.62 18.94 15.25
CA ARG A 538 7.04 19.93 16.16
C ARG A 538 7.54 19.75 17.59
N ASN A 539 7.49 18.52 18.11
CA ASN A 539 7.75 18.24 19.52
C ASN A 539 9.24 18.28 19.87
N GLU A 540 10.12 17.85 18.96
CA GLU A 540 11.56 17.73 19.22
C GLU A 540 12.33 18.97 18.74
N TYR A 541 11.92 19.59 17.64
CA TYR A 541 12.66 20.68 16.99
C TYR A 541 11.90 22.01 16.93
N GLY A 542 10.62 22.02 17.30
CA GLY A 542 9.77 23.23 17.18
C GLY A 542 9.49 23.63 15.73
N ILE A 543 9.60 22.69 14.78
CA ILE A 543 9.35 22.92 13.35
C ILE A 543 7.89 22.60 13.04
N GLU A 544 7.11 23.64 12.71
CA GLU A 544 5.75 23.50 12.23
C GLU A 544 5.73 23.34 10.71
N THR A 545 4.89 22.42 10.23
CA THR A 545 4.75 22.10 8.80
C THR A 545 3.29 22.02 8.39
N ASP A 546 2.97 22.56 7.21
CA ASP A 546 1.75 22.19 6.49
C ASP A 546 2.05 20.96 5.62
N TYR A 547 1.05 20.12 5.41
CA TYR A 547 1.20 18.91 4.62
C TYR A 547 0.13 18.82 3.55
N LEU A 548 0.56 18.56 2.30
CA LEU A 548 -0.27 18.24 1.17
C LEU A 548 -0.01 16.80 0.73
N ARG A 549 -1.04 15.97 0.76
CA ARG A 549 -1.00 14.61 0.21
C ARG A 549 -1.54 14.61 -1.21
N LEU A 550 -0.68 14.26 -2.17
CA LEU A 550 -1.10 14.04 -3.56
C LEU A 550 -1.92 12.76 -3.65
N ARG A 551 -3.01 12.82 -4.43
CA ARG A 551 -3.94 11.71 -4.66
C ARG A 551 -4.08 11.34 -6.13
N ALA A 552 -3.68 12.23 -7.03
CA ALA A 552 -3.79 12.02 -8.47
C ALA A 552 -2.81 12.88 -9.28
N TYR A 553 -2.64 12.51 -10.53
CA TYR A 553 -2.09 13.29 -11.64
C TYR A 553 -3.06 13.22 -12.82
N PRO A 554 -3.30 14.36 -13.56
CA PRO A 554 -2.64 15.66 -13.48
C PRO A 554 -2.94 16.41 -12.17
N PHE A 555 -2.03 17.29 -11.78
CA PHE A 555 -2.16 18.06 -10.54
C PHE A 555 -3.27 19.09 -10.64
N THR A 556 -4.09 19.19 -9.58
CA THR A 556 -5.13 20.22 -9.48
C THR A 556 -4.53 21.56 -9.02
N ARG A 557 -5.30 22.64 -9.12
CA ARG A 557 -4.82 23.97 -8.78
C ARG A 557 -4.36 24.09 -7.33
N GLU A 558 -4.97 23.36 -6.42
CA GLU A 558 -4.62 23.35 -5.00
C GLU A 558 -3.14 22.97 -4.74
N VAL A 559 -2.53 22.17 -5.62
CA VAL A 559 -1.10 21.82 -5.52
C VAL A 559 -0.24 23.04 -5.81
N HIS A 560 -0.58 23.80 -6.84
CA HIS A 560 0.12 25.05 -7.21
C HIS A 560 -0.03 26.09 -6.10
N ASP A 561 -1.25 26.29 -5.62
CA ASP A 561 -1.55 27.26 -4.56
C ASP A 561 -0.83 26.91 -3.25
N PHE A 562 -0.72 25.60 -2.92
CA PHE A 562 0.04 25.14 -1.76
C PHE A 562 1.53 25.48 -1.88
N ILE A 563 2.15 25.22 -3.04
CA ILE A 563 3.57 25.53 -3.26
C ILE A 563 3.80 27.05 -3.22
N GLU A 564 2.89 27.84 -3.76
CA GLU A 564 2.97 29.30 -3.75
C GLU A 564 2.85 29.91 -2.35
N GLN A 565 2.16 29.25 -1.43
CA GLN A 565 1.96 29.72 -0.05
C GLN A 565 3.15 29.46 0.88
N HIS A 566 4.12 28.62 0.49
CA HIS A 566 5.24 28.21 1.34
C HIS A 566 6.59 28.69 0.79
N ASP A 567 7.51 29.04 1.68
CA ASP A 567 8.87 29.45 1.30
C ASP A 567 9.70 28.25 0.81
N ARG A 568 9.51 27.09 1.45
CA ARG A 568 10.16 25.79 1.13
C ARG A 568 9.14 24.69 1.18
N VAL A 569 9.20 23.78 0.20
CA VAL A 569 8.30 22.61 0.10
C VAL A 569 9.14 21.36 -0.10
N TYR A 570 9.10 20.45 0.85
CA TYR A 570 9.80 19.18 0.83
C TYR A 570 8.93 18.12 0.18
N VAL A 571 9.37 17.57 -0.96
CA VAL A 571 8.72 16.46 -1.63
C VAL A 571 9.36 15.16 -1.14
N VAL A 572 8.59 14.35 -0.43
CA VAL A 572 9.04 13.09 0.19
C VAL A 572 8.55 11.91 -0.61
N GLU A 573 9.48 11.09 -1.10
CA GLU A 573 9.16 9.97 -1.98
C GLU A 573 10.11 8.79 -1.81
N GLN A 574 9.64 7.58 -2.20
CA GLN A 574 10.37 6.34 -2.03
C GLN A 574 11.03 5.92 -3.35
N ASN A 575 11.90 6.77 -3.88
CA ASN A 575 12.77 6.50 -5.04
C ASN A 575 14.01 7.41 -4.97
N ARG A 576 15.07 7.07 -5.74
CA ARG A 576 16.33 7.82 -5.78
C ARG A 576 16.24 9.12 -6.58
N ASP A 577 15.47 9.10 -7.66
CA ASP A 577 15.61 10.10 -8.72
C ASP A 577 14.58 11.24 -8.61
N ALA A 578 13.91 11.35 -7.47
CA ALA A 578 12.94 12.40 -7.18
C ALA A 578 11.91 12.56 -8.30
N GLN A 579 11.25 11.44 -8.64
CA GLN A 579 10.38 11.36 -9.82
C GLN A 579 9.12 12.24 -9.70
N MET A 580 8.48 12.25 -8.51
CA MET A 580 7.32 13.13 -8.28
C MET A 580 7.72 14.60 -8.25
N LEU A 581 8.85 14.92 -7.63
CA LEU A 581 9.39 16.28 -7.66
C LEU A 581 9.69 16.73 -9.10
N SER A 582 10.22 15.84 -9.93
CA SER A 582 10.48 16.11 -11.34
C SER A 582 9.17 16.33 -12.11
N LEU A 583 8.16 15.51 -11.85
CA LEU A 583 6.83 15.65 -12.46
C LEU A 583 6.15 16.98 -12.06
N LEU A 584 6.27 17.37 -10.78
CA LEU A 584 5.81 18.69 -10.29
C LEU A 584 6.52 19.83 -11.03
N LYS A 585 7.83 19.74 -11.22
CA LYS A 585 8.59 20.78 -11.96
C LYS A 585 8.16 20.94 -13.41
N LEU A 586 7.73 19.86 -14.08
CA LEU A 586 7.21 19.91 -15.44
C LEU A 586 5.84 20.60 -15.56
N ASP A 587 5.06 20.61 -14.46
CA ASP A 587 3.72 21.19 -14.44
C ASP A 587 3.67 22.63 -13.86
N LEU A 588 4.69 22.99 -13.07
CA LEU A 588 4.76 24.27 -12.37
C LEU A 588 5.35 25.39 -13.22
N LYS A 589 5.00 26.62 -12.90
CA LYS A 589 5.72 27.80 -13.38
C LYS A 589 7.16 27.78 -12.85
N PRO A 590 8.17 28.20 -13.65
CA PRO A 590 9.58 28.15 -13.27
C PRO A 590 9.88 28.79 -11.92
N GLU A 591 9.22 29.89 -11.55
CA GLU A 591 9.43 30.63 -10.32
C GLU A 591 9.10 29.78 -9.06
N LEU A 592 8.12 28.90 -9.16
CA LEU A 592 7.69 28.04 -8.06
C LEU A 592 8.62 26.83 -7.86
N THR A 593 9.31 26.39 -8.92
CA THR A 593 10.19 25.21 -8.85
C THR A 593 11.37 25.41 -7.90
N THR A 594 11.79 26.64 -7.68
CA THR A 594 12.90 27.00 -6.76
C THR A 594 12.56 26.75 -5.29
N ARG A 595 11.28 26.62 -4.95
CA ARG A 595 10.81 26.33 -3.58
C ARG A 595 10.89 24.85 -3.22
N LEU A 596 10.96 23.99 -4.22
CA LEU A 596 10.93 22.54 -4.02
C LEU A 596 12.28 22.01 -3.53
N ARG A 597 12.22 21.08 -2.58
CA ARG A 597 13.35 20.31 -2.04
C ARG A 597 12.99 18.83 -2.09
N SER A 598 13.97 17.95 -2.24
CA SER A 598 13.76 16.50 -2.25
C SER A 598 14.16 15.88 -0.93
N ILE A 599 13.35 14.95 -0.45
CA ILE A 599 13.70 13.94 0.56
C ILE A 599 13.41 12.60 -0.07
N SER A 600 14.47 11.82 -0.33
CA SER A 600 14.39 10.55 -1.06
C SER A 600 14.74 9.37 -0.16
N HIS A 601 13.85 8.36 -0.11
CA HIS A 601 14.05 7.12 0.62
C HIS A 601 14.14 5.96 -0.38
N LEU A 602 15.18 5.13 -0.31
CA LEU A 602 15.46 4.12 -1.36
C LEU A 602 16.01 2.79 -0.86
N ASP A 603 15.82 2.44 0.40
CA ASP A 603 16.30 1.17 0.97
C ASP A 603 15.39 -0.04 0.64
N GLY A 604 14.25 0.21 0.01
CA GLY A 604 13.26 -0.81 -0.33
C GLY A 604 12.37 -1.23 0.82
N LEU A 605 12.49 -0.59 1.98
CA LEU A 605 11.61 -0.76 3.13
C LEU A 605 10.55 0.35 3.15
N PRO A 606 9.41 0.14 3.81
CA PRO A 606 8.43 1.21 4.00
C PRO A 606 9.04 2.40 4.73
N LEU A 607 8.70 3.60 4.29
CA LEU A 607 9.18 4.85 4.89
C LEU A 607 8.78 4.92 6.36
N ASP A 608 9.74 5.21 7.23
CA ASP A 608 9.52 5.50 8.65
C ASP A 608 9.59 7.01 8.93
N ALA A 609 8.96 7.43 10.02
CA ALA A 609 8.90 8.84 10.38
C ALA A 609 10.27 9.44 10.70
N ARG A 610 11.15 8.68 11.34
CA ARG A 610 12.47 9.17 11.79
C ARG A 610 13.35 9.53 10.59
N SER A 611 13.32 8.73 9.53
CA SER A 611 14.08 9.03 8.30
C SER A 611 13.73 10.42 7.73
N VAL A 612 12.45 10.80 7.76
CA VAL A 612 12.01 12.13 7.29
C VAL A 612 12.35 13.23 8.30
N THR A 613 12.13 12.96 9.59
CA THR A 613 12.36 13.92 10.66
C THR A 613 13.82 14.34 10.73
N ASP A 614 14.74 13.39 10.70
CA ASP A 614 16.18 13.65 10.81
C ASP A 614 16.72 14.40 9.58
N GLU A 615 16.27 14.01 8.38
CA GLU A 615 16.70 14.68 7.15
C GLU A 615 16.16 16.11 7.07
N LEU A 616 14.86 16.32 7.31
CA LEU A 616 14.25 17.64 7.25
C LEU A 616 14.82 18.56 8.32
N SER A 617 14.99 18.11 9.57
CA SER A 617 15.59 18.93 10.63
C SER A 617 17.01 19.33 10.30
N THR A 618 17.82 18.43 9.74
CA THR A 618 19.17 18.74 9.25
C THR A 618 19.16 19.79 8.15
N MET A 619 18.26 19.66 7.16
CA MET A 619 18.12 20.64 6.07
C MET A 619 17.65 22.01 6.57
N GLU A 620 16.95 22.07 7.69
CA GLU A 620 16.54 23.33 8.37
C GLU A 620 17.57 23.83 9.40
N GLY A 621 18.74 23.19 9.50
CA GLY A 621 19.85 23.63 10.36
C GLY A 621 19.63 23.38 11.86
N LYS A 622 18.89 22.30 12.20
CA LYS A 622 18.57 21.90 13.58
C LYS A 622 19.31 20.64 14.00
#